data_86f779a953611a54fb3c42da91dc5c66
#
_entry.id   86f779a953611a54fb3c42da91dc5c66
#
_cell.length_a   1.000
_cell.length_b   1.000
_cell.length_c   1.000
_cell.angle_alpha   90.00
_cell.angle_beta   90.00
_cell.angle_gamma   90.00
#
_symmetry.space_group_name_H-M   'P 1'
#
loop_
_entity.id
_entity.type
_entity.pdbx_description
1 polymer ?
#
loop_
_entity_poly.entity_id
_entity_poly.type
_entity_poly.pdbx_seq_one_letter_code
_entity_poly.pdbx_strand_id
1 'polypeptide(L)'
;MITADEYIVNPGNPYVLLFHEQGSSRGEYSTIARRLCKLDFNCLAVDLRNGGSENYVSNETARRLRESDLDAGLSGIEKDVLAAIQYAEEKSNQPVVLFGSGANGSLSLKMALSNSNVRAVVALSPGEYFLPEIKIQDAISDLRKPVFMTCSKAEYPYVSELASGMDQEYITLFEPKQGAGERGTGSFSMDYDYNTDYWIALIRFFKELM
;
A
#
# COMPACT_ATOMS: atom_id res chain seq x y z
N MET A 1 17.61 9.71 2.45
CA MET A 1 17.85 8.36 1.84
C MET A 1 16.87 7.39 2.48
N ILE A 2 16.10 6.64 1.68
CA ILE A 2 15.21 5.57 2.12
C ILE A 2 15.82 4.20 1.80
N THR A 3 15.46 3.16 2.54
CA THR A 3 15.86 1.77 2.31
C THR A 3 14.69 1.01 1.71
N ALA A 4 14.97 0.10 0.78
CA ALA A 4 13.97 -0.78 0.21
C ALA A 4 14.58 -2.12 -0.18
N ASP A 5 13.74 -3.16 -0.23
CA ASP A 5 14.05 -4.44 -0.86
C ASP A 5 13.40 -4.46 -2.24
N GLU A 6 14.19 -4.75 -3.27
CA GLU A 6 13.74 -4.76 -4.66
C GLU A 6 13.61 -6.20 -5.17
N TYR A 7 12.49 -6.50 -5.80
CA TYR A 7 12.16 -7.80 -6.39
C TYR A 7 11.95 -7.60 -7.89
N ILE A 8 12.89 -8.05 -8.71
CA ILE A 8 12.90 -7.83 -10.16
C ILE A 8 12.52 -9.11 -10.88
N VAL A 9 11.52 -9.00 -11.77
CA VAL A 9 11.16 -10.03 -12.75
C VAL A 9 11.79 -9.69 -14.11
N ASN A 10 11.51 -8.46 -14.58
CA ASN A 10 12.08 -7.93 -15.81
C ASN A 10 12.24 -6.40 -15.65
N PRO A 11 13.39 -5.81 -16.00
CA PRO A 11 13.65 -4.37 -15.83
C PRO A 11 12.58 -3.45 -16.44
N GLY A 12 11.91 -3.87 -17.52
CA GLY A 12 10.86 -3.08 -18.17
C GLY A 12 9.46 -3.23 -17.57
N ASN A 13 9.26 -4.12 -16.60
CA ASN A 13 7.95 -4.33 -16.00
C ASN A 13 7.58 -3.21 -15.03
N PRO A 14 6.26 -2.87 -14.90
CA PRO A 14 5.81 -1.87 -13.96
C PRO A 14 6.06 -2.31 -12.51
N TYR A 15 6.28 -1.33 -11.63
CA TYR A 15 6.50 -1.59 -10.21
C TYR A 15 5.22 -1.52 -9.39
N VAL A 16 5.13 -2.40 -8.39
CA VAL A 16 4.27 -2.26 -7.22
C VAL A 16 5.12 -1.76 -6.06
N LEU A 17 4.79 -0.58 -5.53
CA LEU A 17 5.47 0.02 -4.38
C LEU A 17 4.72 -0.39 -3.12
N LEU A 18 5.39 -1.10 -2.23
CA LEU A 18 4.82 -1.75 -1.06
C LEU A 18 5.17 -0.95 0.20
N PHE A 19 4.16 -0.35 0.84
CA PHE A 19 4.29 0.51 2.01
C PHE A 19 3.67 -0.15 3.24
N HIS A 20 4.53 -0.54 4.16
CA HIS A 20 4.19 -1.26 5.40
C HIS A 20 3.22 -0.48 6.30
N GLU A 21 2.57 -1.16 7.23
CA GLU A 21 1.78 -0.53 8.27
C GLU A 21 2.67 0.34 9.19
N GLN A 22 2.08 1.38 9.78
CA GLN A 22 2.79 2.21 10.76
C GLN A 22 3.37 1.33 11.88
N GLY A 23 4.63 1.52 12.21
CA GLY A 23 5.35 0.71 13.20
C GLY A 23 5.98 -0.58 12.66
N SER A 24 5.69 -0.97 11.41
CA SER A 24 6.22 -2.14 10.72
C SER A 24 7.46 -1.81 9.89
N SER A 25 7.85 -2.68 8.96
CA SER A 25 8.98 -2.51 8.05
C SER A 25 8.73 -3.17 6.69
N ARG A 26 9.65 -2.99 5.75
CA ARG A 26 9.63 -3.69 4.46
C ARG A 26 9.52 -5.21 4.56
N GLY A 27 9.88 -5.79 5.71
CA GLY A 27 9.73 -7.22 6.00
C GLY A 27 8.29 -7.73 5.97
N GLU A 28 7.30 -6.84 6.16
CA GLU A 28 5.87 -7.15 6.06
C GLU A 28 5.49 -7.73 4.69
N TYR A 29 6.17 -7.31 3.64
CA TYR A 29 5.80 -7.63 2.26
C TYR A 29 6.59 -8.76 1.60
N SER A 30 7.49 -9.43 2.28
CA SER A 30 8.37 -10.44 1.67
C SER A 30 7.63 -11.56 0.92
N THR A 31 6.48 -12.00 1.42
CA THR A 31 5.64 -13.03 0.79
C THR A 31 4.77 -12.44 -0.31
N ILE A 32 4.18 -11.26 -0.08
CA ILE A 32 3.29 -10.58 -1.04
C ILE A 32 4.08 -10.20 -2.29
N ALA A 33 5.27 -9.59 -2.14
CA ALA A 33 6.14 -9.20 -3.26
C ALA A 33 6.43 -10.38 -4.18
N ARG A 34 6.82 -11.53 -3.63
CA ARG A 34 7.11 -12.75 -4.43
C ARG A 34 5.89 -13.28 -5.18
N ARG A 35 4.67 -13.10 -4.66
CA ARG A 35 3.45 -13.47 -5.36
C ARG A 35 3.09 -12.50 -6.46
N LEU A 36 3.27 -11.19 -6.25
CA LEU A 36 3.06 -10.17 -7.27
C LEU A 36 4.07 -10.30 -8.42
N CYS A 37 5.31 -10.70 -8.12
CA CYS A 37 6.30 -11.04 -9.15
C CYS A 37 5.83 -12.16 -10.10
N LYS A 38 4.99 -13.09 -9.64
CA LYS A 38 4.38 -14.13 -10.51
C LYS A 38 3.28 -13.57 -11.43
N LEU A 39 2.88 -12.32 -11.26
CA LEU A 39 1.97 -11.58 -12.12
C LEU A 39 2.72 -10.57 -13.00
N ASP A 40 4.03 -10.80 -13.22
CA ASP A 40 4.90 -9.96 -14.05
C ASP A 40 5.04 -8.50 -13.58
N PHE A 41 4.88 -8.23 -12.27
CA PHE A 41 5.22 -6.94 -11.66
C PHE A 41 6.57 -7.02 -10.97
N ASN A 42 7.39 -5.98 -11.12
CA ASN A 42 8.48 -5.73 -10.18
C ASN A 42 7.90 -5.20 -8.87
N CYS A 43 8.58 -5.44 -7.75
CA CYS A 43 8.13 -4.91 -6.46
C CYS A 43 9.25 -4.17 -5.75
N LEU A 44 8.89 -3.11 -5.05
CA LEU A 44 9.78 -2.35 -4.19
C LEU A 44 9.14 -2.24 -2.79
N ALA A 45 9.61 -3.04 -1.84
CA ALA A 45 9.16 -2.97 -0.45
C ALA A 45 9.98 -1.92 0.29
N VAL A 46 9.32 -0.84 0.72
CA VAL A 46 9.99 0.39 1.19
C VAL A 46 9.88 0.53 2.70
N ASP A 47 10.99 0.84 3.35
CA ASP A 47 11.02 1.32 4.73
C ASP A 47 10.63 2.80 4.76
N LEU A 48 9.39 3.09 5.13
CA LEU A 48 8.95 4.46 5.40
C LEU A 48 9.41 4.89 6.81
N ARG A 49 9.60 6.19 7.01
CA ARG A 49 10.13 6.76 8.27
C ARG A 49 9.26 6.56 9.50
N ASN A 50 7.98 6.21 9.34
CA ASN A 50 7.04 5.92 10.43
C ASN A 50 7.06 4.45 10.88
N GLY A 51 8.10 3.69 10.54
CA GLY A 51 8.20 2.27 10.79
C GLY A 51 9.00 1.84 12.02
N GLY A 52 9.08 0.53 12.21
CA GLY A 52 9.76 -0.15 13.31
C GLY A 52 10.45 -1.43 12.88
N SER A 53 9.84 -2.60 13.10
CA SER A 53 10.37 -3.89 12.65
C SER A 53 9.23 -4.87 12.39
N GLU A 54 9.44 -5.77 11.43
CA GLU A 54 8.50 -6.84 11.08
C GLU A 54 9.26 -8.03 10.50
N ASN A 55 8.84 -9.26 10.83
CA ASN A 55 9.44 -10.50 10.32
C ASN A 55 10.98 -10.53 10.44
N TYR A 56 11.50 -10.11 11.60
CA TYR A 56 12.94 -10.00 11.88
C TYR A 56 13.71 -8.99 10.99
N VAL A 57 12.99 -8.12 10.26
CA VAL A 57 13.58 -7.05 9.46
C VAL A 57 13.35 -5.71 10.15
N SER A 58 14.43 -5.03 10.52
CA SER A 58 14.38 -3.69 11.10
C SER A 58 14.19 -2.65 10.01
N ASN A 59 13.40 -1.61 10.31
CA ASN A 59 13.23 -0.45 9.43
C ASN A 59 14.46 0.46 9.54
N GLU A 60 15.27 0.41 8.49
CA GLU A 60 16.54 1.15 8.43
C GLU A 60 16.34 2.66 8.21
N THR A 61 15.28 3.05 7.50
CA THR A 61 14.96 4.47 7.28
C THR A 61 14.55 5.14 8.59
N ALA A 62 13.64 4.53 9.35
CA ALA A 62 13.21 5.04 10.65
C ALA A 62 14.35 5.03 11.68
N ARG A 63 15.25 4.01 11.64
CA ARG A 63 16.41 3.96 12.52
C ARG A 63 17.34 5.17 12.29
N ARG A 64 17.72 5.42 11.03
CA ARG A 64 18.56 6.59 10.68
C ARG A 64 17.91 7.92 11.01
N LEU A 65 16.59 8.01 10.87
CA LEU A 65 15.84 9.23 11.21
C LEU A 65 15.95 9.54 12.72
N ARG A 66 15.74 8.52 13.57
CA ARG A 66 15.88 8.67 15.03
C ARG A 66 17.28 9.10 15.45
N GLU A 67 18.30 8.59 14.78
CA GLU A 67 19.70 8.95 15.02
C GLU A 67 20.02 10.39 14.61
N SER A 68 19.23 10.98 13.70
CA SER A 68 19.44 12.32 13.13
C SER A 68 18.52 13.38 13.72
N ASP A 69 17.65 13.02 14.66
CA ASP A 69 16.63 13.91 15.27
C ASP A 69 15.76 14.65 14.22
N LEU A 70 15.46 13.97 13.11
CA LEU A 70 14.64 14.51 12.03
C LEU A 70 13.16 14.13 12.24
N ASP A 71 12.26 14.98 11.71
CA ASP A 71 10.83 14.80 11.83
C ASP A 71 10.33 13.55 11.09
N ALA A 72 9.53 12.71 11.80
CA ALA A 72 8.81 11.57 11.26
C ALA A 72 7.37 11.93 10.81
N GLY A 73 7.04 13.21 10.76
CA GLY A 73 5.69 13.69 10.42
C GLY A 73 5.25 13.36 9.00
N LEU A 74 3.96 13.61 8.74
CA LEU A 74 3.28 13.27 7.49
C LEU A 74 4.02 13.78 6.24
N SER A 75 4.44 15.05 6.23
CA SER A 75 5.20 15.65 5.11
C SER A 75 6.49 14.89 4.79
N GLY A 76 7.14 14.33 5.83
CA GLY A 76 8.31 13.49 5.64
C GLY A 76 7.98 12.15 4.99
N ILE A 77 6.89 11.50 5.43
CA ILE A 77 6.44 10.22 4.86
C ILE A 77 6.04 10.40 3.39
N GLU A 78 5.36 11.50 3.05
CA GLU A 78 5.03 11.85 1.67
C GLU A 78 6.28 11.95 0.78
N LYS A 79 7.36 12.55 1.29
CA LYS A 79 8.64 12.62 0.56
C LYS A 79 9.27 11.24 0.33
N ASP A 80 9.13 10.32 1.29
CA ASP A 80 9.60 8.95 1.13
C ASP A 80 8.81 8.23 0.02
N VAL A 81 7.48 8.39 -0.01
CA VAL A 81 6.62 7.83 -1.07
C VAL A 81 6.98 8.41 -2.43
N LEU A 82 7.15 9.74 -2.54
CA LEU A 82 7.55 10.40 -3.80
C LEU A 82 8.92 9.91 -4.30
N ALA A 83 9.88 9.73 -3.41
CA ALA A 83 11.20 9.20 -3.77
C ALA A 83 11.12 7.76 -4.29
N ALA A 84 10.24 6.92 -3.73
CA ALA A 84 10.01 5.57 -4.22
C ALA A 84 9.34 5.57 -5.60
N ILE A 85 8.36 6.45 -5.84
CA ILE A 85 7.70 6.60 -7.15
C ILE A 85 8.74 7.04 -8.20
N GLN A 86 9.53 8.06 -7.92
CA GLN A 86 10.57 8.54 -8.82
C GLN A 86 11.58 7.45 -9.15
N TYR A 87 12.07 6.72 -8.15
CA TYR A 87 13.01 5.61 -8.36
C TYR A 87 12.45 4.56 -9.31
N ALA A 88 11.21 4.12 -9.09
CA ALA A 88 10.59 3.08 -9.91
C ALA A 88 10.32 3.56 -11.36
N GLU A 89 9.93 4.82 -11.53
CA GLU A 89 9.75 5.45 -12.83
C GLU A 89 11.07 5.51 -13.62
N GLU A 90 12.15 5.95 -12.98
CA GLU A 90 13.48 5.99 -13.60
C GLU A 90 13.98 4.60 -14.04
N LYS A 91 13.54 3.54 -13.33
CA LYS A 91 13.92 2.14 -13.63
C LYS A 91 13.13 1.51 -14.77
N SER A 92 11.81 1.69 -14.78
CA SER A 92 10.93 0.97 -15.72
C SER A 92 10.31 1.84 -16.80
N ASN A 93 10.32 3.16 -16.62
CA ASN A 93 9.59 4.12 -17.48
C ASN A 93 8.09 3.76 -17.60
N GLN A 94 7.51 3.19 -16.53
CA GLN A 94 6.12 2.75 -16.45
C GLN A 94 5.43 3.37 -15.23
N PRO A 95 4.11 3.68 -15.32
CA PRO A 95 3.35 4.08 -14.14
C PRO A 95 3.31 2.97 -13.10
N VAL A 96 3.39 3.36 -11.83
CA VAL A 96 3.46 2.44 -10.68
C VAL A 96 2.08 2.13 -10.10
N VAL A 97 1.98 1.04 -9.34
CA VAL A 97 0.87 0.75 -8.44
C VAL A 97 1.34 1.02 -7.01
N LEU A 98 0.60 1.83 -6.25
CA LEU A 98 0.84 1.98 -4.81
C LEU A 98 0.09 0.90 -4.05
N PHE A 99 0.74 0.26 -3.11
CA PHE A 99 0.17 -0.78 -2.27
C PHE A 99 0.53 -0.51 -0.82
N GLY A 100 -0.43 -0.05 -0.01
CA GLY A 100 -0.18 0.34 1.37
C GLY A 100 -1.10 -0.37 2.37
N SER A 101 -0.61 -0.49 3.61
CA SER A 101 -1.34 -1.05 4.75
C SER A 101 -1.61 0.03 5.80
N GLY A 102 -2.80 0.02 6.41
CA GLY A 102 -3.23 0.95 7.45
C GLY A 102 -3.11 2.41 7.06
N ALA A 103 -2.41 3.21 7.86
CA ALA A 103 -2.19 4.63 7.60
C ALA A 103 -1.46 4.88 6.26
N ASN A 104 -0.49 4.03 5.91
CA ASN A 104 0.22 4.15 4.64
C ASN A 104 -0.64 3.69 3.45
N GLY A 105 -1.69 2.86 3.67
CA GLY A 105 -2.75 2.60 2.69
C GLY A 105 -3.57 3.85 2.41
N SER A 106 -4.00 4.57 3.44
CA SER A 106 -4.70 5.85 3.33
C SER A 106 -3.83 6.92 2.66
N LEU A 107 -2.55 6.99 3.02
CA LEU A 107 -1.61 7.89 2.39
C LEU A 107 -1.42 7.57 0.90
N SER A 108 -1.38 6.29 0.52
CA SER A 108 -1.28 5.86 -0.89
C SER A 108 -2.46 6.36 -1.72
N LEU A 109 -3.68 6.33 -1.19
CA LEU A 109 -4.88 6.89 -1.85
C LEU A 109 -4.72 8.40 -2.10
N LYS A 110 -4.32 9.14 -1.06
CA LYS A 110 -4.08 10.60 -1.18
C LYS A 110 -2.99 10.91 -2.20
N MET A 111 -1.85 10.20 -2.15
CA MET A 111 -0.72 10.45 -3.03
C MET A 111 -1.04 10.13 -4.50
N ALA A 112 -1.92 9.16 -4.76
CA ALA A 112 -2.34 8.81 -6.10
C ALA A 112 -3.17 9.91 -6.78
N LEU A 113 -3.90 10.73 -6.02
CA LEU A 113 -4.72 11.82 -6.56
C LEU A 113 -3.88 12.82 -7.37
N SER A 114 -2.75 13.25 -6.82
CA SER A 114 -1.92 14.32 -7.39
C SER A 114 -0.74 13.83 -8.20
N ASN A 115 -0.55 12.51 -8.36
CA ASN A 115 0.62 11.96 -9.05
C ASN A 115 0.22 11.18 -10.30
N SER A 116 0.51 11.74 -11.49
CA SER A 116 0.17 11.13 -12.79
C SER A 116 0.90 9.80 -13.03
N ASN A 117 2.05 9.57 -12.39
CA ASN A 117 2.83 8.35 -12.52
C ASN A 117 2.28 7.18 -11.68
N VAL A 118 1.21 7.40 -10.93
CA VAL A 118 0.46 6.35 -10.24
C VAL A 118 -0.72 5.93 -11.10
N ARG A 119 -0.79 4.65 -11.47
CA ARG A 119 -1.88 4.09 -12.29
C ARG A 119 -3.02 3.47 -11.48
N ALA A 120 -2.73 2.95 -10.28
CA ALA A 120 -3.70 2.28 -9.42
C ALA A 120 -3.24 2.25 -7.96
N VAL A 121 -4.16 1.97 -7.04
CA VAL A 121 -3.87 1.83 -5.61
C VAL A 121 -4.47 0.54 -5.05
N VAL A 122 -3.72 -0.14 -4.20
CA VAL A 122 -4.20 -1.17 -3.28
C VAL A 122 -4.06 -0.64 -1.86
N ALA A 123 -5.16 -0.55 -1.14
CA ALA A 123 -5.20 -0.07 0.25
C ALA A 123 -5.80 -1.14 1.17
N LEU A 124 -4.98 -1.66 2.08
CA LEU A 124 -5.37 -2.65 3.07
C LEU A 124 -5.70 -1.95 4.38
N SER A 125 -6.88 -2.17 4.93
CA SER A 125 -7.37 -1.53 6.17
C SER A 125 -7.15 -0.01 6.21
N PRO A 126 -7.48 0.74 5.11
CA PRO A 126 -7.37 2.20 5.14
C PRO A 126 -8.38 2.82 6.12
N GLY A 127 -8.13 4.05 6.57
CA GLY A 127 -8.99 4.78 7.49
C GLY A 127 -8.57 6.23 7.68
N GLU A 128 -9.23 6.93 8.60
CA GLU A 128 -9.01 8.34 8.91
C GLU A 128 -7.85 8.52 9.92
N TYR A 129 -6.64 8.14 9.56
CA TYR A 129 -5.47 8.15 10.44
C TYR A 129 -4.80 9.52 10.59
N PHE A 130 -5.18 10.50 9.78
CA PHE A 130 -4.48 11.79 9.71
C PHE A 130 -5.33 12.97 10.23
N LEU A 131 -6.44 12.67 10.92
CA LEU A 131 -7.23 13.72 11.58
C LEU A 131 -6.43 14.35 12.74
N PRO A 132 -6.58 15.66 12.98
CA PRO A 132 -7.44 16.62 12.25
C PRO A 132 -6.81 17.22 11.00
N GLU A 133 -5.54 16.93 10.67
CA GLU A 133 -4.80 17.60 9.59
C GLU A 133 -5.42 17.30 8.22
N ILE A 134 -5.82 16.04 7.98
CA ILE A 134 -6.40 15.59 6.72
C ILE A 134 -7.54 14.62 7.00
N LYS A 135 -8.73 14.89 6.44
CA LYS A 135 -9.79 13.91 6.33
C LYS A 135 -9.64 13.18 5.00
N ILE A 136 -9.26 11.91 5.06
CA ILE A 136 -8.93 11.11 3.87
C ILE A 136 -10.14 10.95 2.95
N GLN A 137 -11.34 10.70 3.48
CA GLN A 137 -12.56 10.60 2.68
C GLN A 137 -12.75 11.81 1.75
N ASP A 138 -12.57 13.01 2.29
CA ASP A 138 -12.72 14.25 1.51
C ASP A 138 -11.56 14.40 0.51
N ALA A 139 -10.34 14.06 0.94
CA ALA A 139 -9.14 14.21 0.12
C ALA A 139 -9.11 13.28 -1.09
N ILE A 140 -9.82 12.14 -1.07
CA ILE A 140 -9.82 11.16 -2.17
C ILE A 140 -11.07 11.21 -3.06
N SER A 141 -12.00 12.12 -2.81
CA SER A 141 -13.29 12.21 -3.52
C SER A 141 -13.15 12.34 -5.04
N ASP A 142 -12.09 12.99 -5.49
CA ASP A 142 -11.78 13.19 -6.91
C ASP A 142 -10.81 12.17 -7.50
N LEU A 143 -10.45 11.12 -6.76
CA LEU A 143 -9.56 10.08 -7.27
C LEU A 143 -10.27 9.25 -8.35
N ARG A 144 -9.81 9.36 -9.60
CA ARG A 144 -10.34 8.69 -10.80
C ARG A 144 -9.33 7.65 -11.34
N LYS A 145 -8.84 6.79 -10.44
CA LYS A 145 -7.92 5.71 -10.76
C LYS A 145 -8.42 4.41 -10.15
N PRO A 146 -8.15 3.24 -10.75
CA PRO A 146 -8.51 1.96 -10.15
C PRO A 146 -7.98 1.82 -8.73
N VAL A 147 -8.87 1.50 -7.80
CA VAL A 147 -8.55 1.30 -6.38
C VAL A 147 -9.10 -0.05 -5.92
N PHE A 148 -8.26 -0.86 -5.31
CA PHE A 148 -8.66 -2.02 -4.54
C PHE A 148 -8.59 -1.70 -3.05
N MET A 149 -9.68 -1.91 -2.33
CA MET A 149 -9.73 -1.80 -0.87
C MET A 149 -10.19 -3.10 -0.25
N THR A 150 -9.59 -3.49 0.85
CA THR A 150 -10.05 -4.60 1.68
C THR A 150 -9.59 -4.42 3.13
N CYS A 151 -10.23 -5.17 4.04
CA CYS A 151 -9.98 -5.09 5.48
C CYS A 151 -10.58 -6.32 6.18
N SER A 152 -10.50 -6.40 7.50
CA SER A 152 -11.28 -7.34 8.30
C SER A 152 -12.77 -6.97 8.28
N LYS A 153 -13.66 -7.91 8.62
CA LYS A 153 -15.11 -7.64 8.76
C LYS A 153 -15.42 -6.57 9.81
N ALA A 154 -14.62 -6.52 10.87
CA ALA A 154 -14.79 -5.51 11.93
C ALA A 154 -14.49 -4.08 11.43
N GLU A 155 -13.57 -3.94 10.47
CA GLU A 155 -13.20 -2.65 9.88
C GLU A 155 -14.10 -2.27 8.70
N TYR A 156 -14.80 -3.23 8.09
CA TYR A 156 -15.56 -3.05 6.86
C TYR A 156 -16.53 -1.86 6.87
N PRO A 157 -17.32 -1.60 7.93
CA PRO A 157 -18.21 -0.43 7.97
C PRO A 157 -17.45 0.90 7.78
N TYR A 158 -16.28 1.03 8.41
CA TYR A 158 -15.45 2.25 8.32
C TYR A 158 -14.77 2.40 6.97
N VAL A 159 -14.26 1.29 6.41
CA VAL A 159 -13.64 1.29 5.08
C VAL A 159 -14.68 1.53 3.99
N SER A 160 -15.88 0.98 4.14
CA SER A 160 -17.00 1.23 3.22
C SER A 160 -17.46 2.70 3.27
N GLU A 161 -17.50 3.31 4.45
CA GLU A 161 -17.80 4.73 4.60
C GLU A 161 -16.71 5.59 3.93
N LEU A 162 -15.45 5.28 4.16
CA LEU A 162 -14.33 5.95 3.48
C LEU A 162 -14.46 5.86 1.95
N ALA A 163 -14.73 4.66 1.43
CA ALA A 163 -14.89 4.39 0.01
C ALA A 163 -16.10 5.11 -0.61
N SER A 164 -17.16 5.38 0.17
CA SER A 164 -18.37 6.05 -0.30
C SER A 164 -18.13 7.49 -0.79
N GLY A 165 -17.02 8.10 -0.37
CA GLY A 165 -16.60 9.43 -0.85
C GLY A 165 -16.07 9.46 -2.27
N MET A 166 -15.79 8.29 -2.87
CA MET A 166 -15.21 8.16 -4.21
C MET A 166 -16.28 7.73 -5.23
N ASP A 167 -15.98 7.93 -6.52
CA ASP A 167 -16.76 7.37 -7.61
C ASP A 167 -16.62 5.84 -7.65
N GLN A 168 -17.74 5.14 -7.51
CA GLN A 168 -17.80 3.68 -7.38
C GLN A 168 -17.31 2.93 -8.62
N GLU A 169 -17.24 3.59 -9.78
CA GLU A 169 -16.68 3.03 -11.01
C GLU A 169 -15.20 2.66 -10.86
N TYR A 170 -14.47 3.38 -9.99
CA TYR A 170 -13.04 3.19 -9.79
C TYR A 170 -12.70 2.28 -8.61
N ILE A 171 -13.69 1.79 -7.85
CA ILE A 171 -13.45 1.07 -6.61
C ILE A 171 -13.81 -0.41 -6.73
N THR A 172 -12.86 -1.26 -6.35
CA THR A 172 -13.09 -2.65 -5.99
C THR A 172 -12.99 -2.77 -4.47
N LEU A 173 -14.11 -2.72 -3.77
CA LEU A 173 -14.17 -2.95 -2.32
C LEU A 173 -14.45 -4.44 -2.07
N PHE A 174 -13.47 -5.16 -1.51
CA PHE A 174 -13.59 -6.57 -1.20
C PHE A 174 -13.91 -6.80 0.28
N GLU A 175 -15.06 -7.43 0.53
CA GLU A 175 -15.45 -7.95 1.84
C GLU A 175 -15.29 -9.47 1.88
N PRO A 176 -14.61 -10.05 2.91
CA PRO A 176 -14.48 -11.49 3.01
C PRO A 176 -15.84 -12.16 3.30
N LYS A 177 -16.19 -13.16 2.52
CA LYS A 177 -17.44 -13.92 2.73
C LYS A 177 -17.34 -14.84 3.93
N GLN A 178 -16.17 -15.44 4.15
CA GLN A 178 -15.89 -16.39 5.22
C GLN A 178 -14.81 -15.84 6.17
N GLY A 179 -14.83 -16.32 7.42
CA GLY A 179 -13.90 -15.85 8.45
C GLY A 179 -14.17 -14.42 8.90
N ALA A 180 -13.37 -13.93 9.82
CA ALA A 180 -13.42 -12.56 10.32
C ALA A 180 -12.58 -11.59 9.46
N GLY A 181 -11.61 -12.11 8.71
CA GLY A 181 -10.55 -11.32 8.11
C GLY A 181 -9.53 -10.87 9.14
N GLU A 182 -8.39 -10.46 8.65
CA GLU A 182 -7.31 -9.90 9.44
C GLU A 182 -7.01 -8.48 8.97
N ARG A 183 -6.46 -7.66 9.87
CA ARG A 183 -6.06 -6.30 9.55
C ARG A 183 -4.87 -6.30 8.58
N GLY A 184 -4.87 -5.37 7.63
CA GLY A 184 -3.75 -5.11 6.74
C GLY A 184 -3.30 -6.36 5.97
N THR A 185 -2.00 -6.62 5.97
CA THR A 185 -1.41 -7.77 5.26
C THR A 185 -1.71 -9.12 5.92
N GLY A 186 -2.19 -9.15 7.16
CA GLY A 186 -2.58 -10.39 7.87
C GLY A 186 -3.58 -11.23 7.08
N SER A 187 -4.53 -10.61 6.38
CA SER A 187 -5.50 -11.31 5.52
C SER A 187 -4.87 -12.09 4.37
N PHE A 188 -3.63 -11.79 4.00
CA PHE A 188 -2.88 -12.47 2.94
C PHE A 188 -1.85 -13.48 3.48
N SER A 189 -1.75 -13.60 4.82
CA SER A 189 -0.84 -14.54 5.47
C SER A 189 -1.22 -15.99 5.17
N MET A 190 -0.20 -16.86 5.06
CA MET A 190 -0.40 -18.31 4.94
C MET A 190 -1.02 -18.93 6.20
N ASP A 191 -0.90 -18.26 7.34
CA ASP A 191 -1.45 -18.68 8.63
C ASP A 191 -2.94 -18.35 8.79
N TYR A 192 -3.52 -17.60 7.84
CA TYR A 192 -4.95 -17.28 7.83
C TYR A 192 -5.71 -18.22 6.89
N ASP A 193 -6.60 -19.05 7.40
CA ASP A 193 -7.30 -20.11 6.67
C ASP A 193 -8.07 -19.63 5.43
N TYR A 194 -8.59 -18.40 5.47
CA TYR A 194 -9.40 -17.82 4.39
C TYR A 194 -8.62 -16.86 3.50
N ASN A 195 -7.29 -16.87 3.54
CA ASN A 195 -6.46 -15.98 2.73
C ASN A 195 -6.69 -16.08 1.22
N THR A 196 -7.14 -17.27 0.76
CA THR A 196 -7.36 -17.56 -0.66
C THR A 196 -8.38 -16.62 -1.30
N ASP A 197 -9.46 -16.25 -0.58
CA ASP A 197 -10.48 -15.34 -1.11
C ASP A 197 -9.90 -13.93 -1.36
N TYR A 198 -9.08 -13.43 -0.43
CA TYR A 198 -8.36 -12.16 -0.58
C TYR A 198 -7.39 -12.20 -1.76
N TRP A 199 -6.64 -13.30 -1.90
CA TRP A 199 -5.72 -13.46 -3.02
C TRP A 199 -6.43 -13.52 -4.36
N ILE A 200 -7.57 -14.22 -4.46
CA ILE A 200 -8.36 -14.28 -5.70
C ILE A 200 -8.86 -12.90 -6.08
N ALA A 201 -9.39 -12.14 -5.14
CA ALA A 201 -9.88 -10.78 -5.38
C ALA A 201 -8.74 -9.85 -5.84
N LEU A 202 -7.61 -9.87 -5.14
CA LEU A 202 -6.44 -9.07 -5.48
C LEU A 202 -5.86 -9.42 -6.86
N ILE A 203 -5.73 -10.72 -7.18
CA ILE A 203 -5.23 -11.18 -8.47
C ILE A 203 -6.14 -10.74 -9.62
N ARG A 204 -7.46 -10.75 -9.43
CA ARG A 204 -8.41 -10.25 -10.43
C ARG A 204 -8.18 -8.77 -10.70
N PHE A 205 -8.07 -7.96 -9.65
CA PHE A 205 -7.76 -6.54 -9.77
C PHE A 205 -6.47 -6.31 -10.55
N PHE A 206 -5.38 -7.01 -10.22
CA PHE A 206 -4.12 -6.86 -10.95
C PHE A 206 -4.21 -7.29 -12.43
N LYS A 207 -5.02 -8.31 -12.75
CA LYS A 207 -5.25 -8.72 -14.14
C LYS A 207 -6.01 -7.68 -14.97
N GLU A 208 -6.87 -6.89 -14.36
CA GLU A 208 -7.58 -5.78 -15.02
C GLU A 208 -6.65 -4.58 -15.30
N LEU A 209 -5.50 -4.52 -14.63
CA LEU A 209 -4.49 -3.50 -14.87
C LEU A 209 -3.53 -3.84 -16.02
N MET A 210 -3.45 -5.11 -16.43
CA MET A 210 -2.56 -5.56 -17.52
C MET A 210 -3.20 -5.35 -18.89
#